data_f748c7366ea808de7217db4877480ddb
#
_entry.id   f748c7366ea808de7217db4877480ddb
#
_cell.length_a   1.000
_cell.length_b   1.000
_cell.length_c   1.000
_cell.angle_alpha   90.00
_cell.angle_beta   90.00
_cell.angle_gamma   90.00
#
_symmetry.space_group_name_H-M   'P 1'
#
loop_
_entity.id
_entity.type
_entity.pdbx_description
1 polymer ?
#
loop_
_entity_poly.entity_id
_entity_poly.type
_entity_poly.pdbx_seq_one_letter_code
_entity_poly.pdbx_strand_id
1 'polypeptide(L)'
;MLPMNPEQYCQEKCAASPSPFYYSSLFLPLEQRHAIMALYAFCHEVEGVVDHCTDISIASTKLNWWRQEVERIAAGNPTHPVGLALKGVSTQFNLPKEQLLEIIDGMEMDLQQTRYLDFKGLSLYCYRVASVVGLLAAEIFGFTDRQTQKYAHDLGMAFQLTNIIRDIGEDARRGRIYIPMDELKQFNVPAADILNGKYSDNFTALMQFQYERAEKYYEQAFAQLPAVDRKSQRPGLIMAAIYRTVLDEIK
;
A
#
# COMPACT_ATOMS: atom_id res chain seq x y z
N MET A 1 33.44 -5.43 -9.05
CA MET A 1 32.43 -5.23 -7.99
C MET A 1 31.87 -6.58 -7.63
N LEU A 2 31.91 -6.95 -6.35
CA LEU A 2 31.17 -8.14 -5.88
C LEU A 2 29.67 -7.89 -6.17
N PRO A 3 28.90 -8.87 -6.64
CA PRO A 3 27.47 -8.71 -6.83
C PRO A 3 26.85 -8.31 -5.51
N MET A 4 26.07 -7.21 -5.52
CA MET A 4 25.35 -6.72 -4.32
C MET A 4 24.45 -7.84 -3.79
N ASN A 5 24.55 -8.15 -2.49
CA ASN A 5 23.68 -9.14 -1.85
C ASN A 5 22.21 -8.66 -2.00
N PRO A 6 21.30 -9.47 -2.55
CA PRO A 6 19.89 -9.09 -2.73
C PRO A 6 19.20 -8.62 -1.45
N GLU A 7 19.46 -9.27 -0.31
CA GLU A 7 18.92 -8.90 0.99
C GLU A 7 19.44 -7.53 1.46
N GLN A 8 20.74 -7.27 1.26
CA GLN A 8 21.35 -5.98 1.59
C GLN A 8 20.74 -4.87 0.71
N TYR A 9 20.54 -5.11 -0.59
CA TYR A 9 19.88 -4.16 -1.49
C TYR A 9 18.50 -3.78 -0.96
N CYS A 10 17.66 -4.76 -0.61
CA CYS A 10 16.32 -4.52 -0.08
C CYS A 10 16.37 -3.75 1.25
N GLN A 11 17.30 -4.09 2.13
CA GLN A 11 17.46 -3.41 3.42
C GLN A 11 17.89 -1.95 3.24
N GLU A 12 18.87 -1.68 2.38
CA GLU A 12 19.34 -0.33 2.07
C GLU A 12 18.23 0.51 1.42
N LYS A 13 17.46 -0.08 0.50
CA LYS A 13 16.30 0.58 -0.14
C LYS A 13 15.25 0.99 0.89
N CYS A 14 14.89 0.07 1.80
CA CYS A 14 13.92 0.35 2.86
C CYS A 14 14.44 1.39 3.87
N ALA A 15 15.74 1.36 4.19
CA ALA A 15 16.35 2.29 5.13
C ALA A 15 16.50 3.71 4.54
N ALA A 16 16.64 3.84 3.22
CA ALA A 16 16.75 5.12 2.53
C ALA A 16 15.43 5.92 2.55
N SER A 17 14.28 5.24 2.68
CA SER A 17 12.96 5.85 2.83
C SER A 17 12.25 5.26 4.04
N PRO A 18 12.68 5.61 5.27
CA PRO A 18 12.14 5.00 6.48
C PRO A 18 10.69 5.39 6.66
N SER A 19 9.85 4.36 6.85
CA SER A 19 8.39 4.49 7.03
C SER A 19 7.96 3.77 8.31
N PRO A 20 6.74 3.99 8.80
CA PRO A 20 6.17 3.18 9.88
C PRO A 20 6.27 1.68 9.62
N PHE A 21 6.14 1.25 8.37
CA PHE A 21 6.29 -0.13 7.95
C PHE A 21 7.71 -0.67 8.21
N TYR A 22 8.75 0.09 7.84
CA TYR A 22 10.14 -0.24 8.12
C TYR A 22 10.39 -0.42 9.62
N TYR A 23 10.03 0.60 10.43
CA TYR A 23 10.27 0.57 11.87
C TYR A 23 9.52 -0.56 12.59
N SER A 24 8.27 -0.83 12.21
CA SER A 24 7.45 -1.90 12.81
C SER A 24 8.03 -3.29 12.56
N SER A 25 8.82 -3.46 11.50
CA SER A 25 9.40 -4.74 11.10
C SER A 25 10.78 -5.03 11.71
N LEU A 26 11.44 -4.05 12.33
CA LEU A 26 12.78 -4.23 12.91
C LEU A 26 12.84 -5.26 14.05
N PHE A 27 11.72 -5.52 14.73
CA PHE A 27 11.62 -6.46 15.84
C PHE A 27 11.28 -7.89 15.40
N LEU A 28 11.11 -8.12 14.10
CA LEU A 28 10.83 -9.44 13.55
C LEU A 28 12.06 -10.36 13.59
N PRO A 29 11.86 -11.68 13.69
CA PRO A 29 12.91 -12.66 13.40
C PRO A 29 13.56 -12.41 12.04
N LEU A 30 14.84 -12.77 11.89
CA LEU A 30 15.65 -12.41 10.73
C LEU A 30 15.00 -12.80 9.39
N GLU A 31 14.46 -14.03 9.29
CA GLU A 31 13.84 -14.54 8.07
C GLU A 31 12.56 -13.75 7.69
N GLN A 32 11.69 -13.48 8.67
CA GLN A 32 10.50 -12.65 8.44
C GLN A 32 10.88 -11.21 8.09
N ARG A 33 11.93 -10.68 8.71
CA ARG A 33 12.44 -9.34 8.41
C ARG A 33 12.99 -9.26 6.98
N HIS A 34 13.76 -10.25 6.52
CA HIS A 34 14.23 -10.30 5.13
C HIS A 34 13.06 -10.38 4.15
N ALA A 35 12.05 -11.20 4.44
CA ALA A 35 10.87 -11.33 3.60
C ALA A 35 10.06 -10.01 3.51
N ILE A 36 9.84 -9.35 4.64
CA ILE A 36 9.09 -8.09 4.65
C ILE A 36 9.88 -6.96 3.97
N MET A 37 11.22 -6.92 4.11
CA MET A 37 12.06 -5.96 3.41
C MET A 37 12.06 -6.20 1.90
N ALA A 38 12.04 -7.46 1.44
CA ALA A 38 11.94 -7.79 0.02
C ALA A 38 10.57 -7.36 -0.55
N LEU A 39 9.47 -7.60 0.17
CA LEU A 39 8.14 -7.15 -0.22
C LEU A 39 8.07 -5.61 -0.28
N TYR A 40 8.57 -4.93 0.75
CA TYR A 40 8.55 -3.47 0.79
C TYR A 40 9.42 -2.84 -0.30
N ALA A 41 10.62 -3.40 -0.56
CA ALA A 41 11.46 -2.97 -1.65
C ALA A 41 10.77 -3.15 -3.01
N PHE A 42 10.02 -4.24 -3.22
CA PHE A 42 9.21 -4.45 -4.41
C PHE A 42 8.13 -3.36 -4.58
N CYS A 43 7.37 -3.08 -3.53
CA CYS A 43 6.37 -2.01 -3.55
C CYS A 43 7.01 -0.66 -3.91
N HIS A 44 8.14 -0.34 -3.28
CA HIS A 44 8.89 0.90 -3.53
C HIS A 44 9.43 1.02 -4.97
N GLU A 45 9.88 -0.10 -5.57
CA GLU A 45 10.34 -0.09 -6.96
C GLU A 45 9.19 0.17 -7.94
N VAL A 46 8.03 -0.48 -7.76
CA VAL A 46 6.89 -0.31 -8.66
C VAL A 46 6.18 1.02 -8.46
N GLU A 47 6.07 1.52 -7.22
CA GLU A 47 5.57 2.86 -6.89
C GLU A 47 6.46 3.94 -7.50
N GLY A 48 7.78 3.80 -7.36
CA GLY A 48 8.75 4.74 -7.92
C GLY A 48 8.69 4.86 -9.45
N VAL A 49 8.19 3.85 -10.15
CA VAL A 49 7.94 3.94 -11.61
C VAL A 49 6.88 5.01 -11.90
N VAL A 50 5.83 5.07 -11.09
CA VAL A 50 4.69 5.99 -11.30
C VAL A 50 5.01 7.39 -10.78
N ASP A 51 5.74 7.48 -9.66
CA ASP A 51 6.03 8.76 -9.00
C ASP A 51 7.13 9.57 -9.68
N HIS A 52 8.13 8.89 -10.27
CA HIS A 52 9.30 9.56 -10.84
C HIS A 52 9.32 9.60 -12.37
N CYS A 53 8.37 8.96 -13.06
CA CYS A 53 8.32 8.93 -14.51
C CYS A 53 7.22 9.86 -15.02
N THR A 54 7.62 10.92 -15.72
CA THR A 54 6.68 11.89 -16.33
C THR A 54 6.08 11.41 -17.65
N ASP A 55 6.72 10.43 -18.32
CA ASP A 55 6.24 9.85 -19.58
C ASP A 55 5.47 8.55 -19.29
N ILE A 56 4.17 8.57 -19.55
CA ILE A 56 3.26 7.42 -19.31
C ILE A 56 3.70 6.20 -20.11
N SER A 57 4.23 6.36 -21.33
CA SER A 57 4.65 5.22 -22.18
C SER A 57 5.89 4.52 -21.60
N ILE A 58 6.81 5.30 -21.05
CA ILE A 58 8.00 4.80 -20.36
C ILE A 58 7.60 4.13 -19.05
N ALA A 59 6.70 4.76 -18.28
CA ALA A 59 6.18 4.17 -17.03
C ALA A 59 5.48 2.83 -17.29
N SER A 60 4.59 2.75 -18.29
CA SER A 60 3.92 1.51 -18.68
C SER A 60 4.92 0.43 -19.13
N THR A 61 5.97 0.80 -19.86
CA THR A 61 7.03 -0.14 -20.27
C THR A 61 7.77 -0.70 -19.06
N LYS A 62 8.08 0.14 -18.05
CA LYS A 62 8.73 -0.30 -16.81
C LYS A 62 7.81 -1.19 -15.97
N LEU A 63 6.51 -0.87 -15.86
CA LEU A 63 5.54 -1.74 -15.16
C LEU A 63 5.41 -3.11 -15.87
N ASN A 64 5.41 -3.12 -17.21
CA ASN A 64 5.41 -4.38 -17.97
C ASN A 64 6.70 -5.18 -17.76
N TRP A 65 7.84 -4.51 -17.61
CA TRP A 65 9.09 -5.18 -17.22
C TRP A 65 8.98 -5.82 -15.83
N TRP A 66 8.35 -5.13 -14.85
CA TRP A 66 8.12 -5.68 -13.53
C TRP A 66 7.14 -6.88 -13.55
N ARG A 67 6.11 -6.88 -14.41
CA ARG A 67 5.25 -8.06 -14.63
C ARG A 67 6.07 -9.27 -15.11
N GLN A 68 6.97 -9.04 -16.08
CA GLN A 68 7.88 -10.10 -16.54
C GLN A 68 8.84 -10.56 -15.43
N GLU A 69 9.30 -9.65 -14.56
CA GLU A 69 10.15 -10.02 -13.43
C GLU A 69 9.39 -10.88 -12.41
N VAL A 70 8.11 -10.58 -12.13
CA VAL A 70 7.24 -11.43 -11.29
C VAL A 70 7.08 -12.82 -11.90
N GLU A 71 6.89 -12.93 -13.22
CA GLU A 71 6.86 -14.24 -13.89
C GLU A 71 8.21 -14.97 -13.77
N ARG A 72 9.34 -14.25 -13.89
CA ARG A 72 10.67 -14.83 -13.67
C ARG A 72 10.90 -15.27 -12.23
N ILE A 73 10.38 -14.55 -11.23
CA ILE A 73 10.41 -14.98 -9.83
C ILE A 73 9.71 -16.32 -9.67
N ALA A 74 8.50 -16.45 -10.20
CA ALA A 74 7.72 -17.69 -10.17
C ALA A 74 8.41 -18.85 -10.90
N ALA A 75 9.07 -18.56 -12.03
CA ALA A 75 9.85 -19.53 -12.80
C ALA A 75 11.23 -19.87 -12.18
N GLY A 76 11.62 -19.15 -11.11
CA GLY A 76 12.90 -19.37 -10.43
C GLY A 76 14.12 -18.69 -11.09
N ASN A 77 13.93 -17.76 -12.02
CA ASN A 77 14.99 -17.09 -12.80
C ASN A 77 14.89 -15.55 -12.76
N PRO A 78 14.70 -14.90 -11.60
CA PRO A 78 14.67 -13.44 -11.51
C PRO A 78 16.04 -12.83 -11.84
N THR A 79 16.01 -11.58 -12.30
CA THR A 79 17.20 -10.85 -12.71
C THR A 79 17.51 -9.63 -11.84
N HIS A 80 16.48 -9.06 -11.20
CA HIS A 80 16.60 -7.89 -10.33
C HIS A 80 16.95 -8.31 -8.89
N PRO A 81 17.76 -7.55 -8.13
CA PRO A 81 18.06 -7.88 -6.73
C PRO A 81 16.81 -8.11 -5.87
N VAL A 82 15.75 -7.29 -6.02
CA VAL A 82 14.47 -7.49 -5.33
C VAL A 82 13.81 -8.80 -5.75
N GLY A 83 13.85 -9.15 -7.04
CA GLY A 83 13.34 -10.43 -7.53
C GLY A 83 14.09 -11.63 -6.94
N LEU A 84 15.41 -11.53 -6.84
CA LEU A 84 16.25 -12.56 -6.21
C LEU A 84 15.92 -12.73 -4.71
N ALA A 85 15.72 -11.62 -3.98
CA ALA A 85 15.31 -11.64 -2.58
C ALA A 85 13.91 -12.25 -2.42
N LEU A 86 12.92 -11.85 -3.22
CA LEU A 86 11.57 -12.41 -3.20
C LEU A 86 11.56 -13.92 -3.51
N LYS A 87 12.34 -14.36 -4.51
CA LYS A 87 12.50 -15.79 -4.80
C LYS A 87 13.03 -16.54 -3.57
N GLY A 88 14.04 -15.99 -2.89
CA GLY A 88 14.63 -16.59 -1.70
C GLY A 88 13.61 -16.84 -0.59
N VAL A 89 12.67 -15.92 -0.40
CA VAL A 89 11.66 -16.00 0.68
C VAL A 89 10.35 -16.66 0.24
N SER A 90 10.04 -16.72 -1.05
CA SER A 90 8.78 -17.32 -1.57
C SER A 90 8.68 -18.83 -1.35
N THR A 91 9.79 -19.50 -1.09
CA THR A 91 9.81 -20.93 -0.72
C THR A 91 9.36 -21.17 0.72
N GLN A 92 9.49 -20.18 1.58
CA GLN A 92 9.19 -20.25 3.01
C GLN A 92 7.83 -19.61 3.34
N PHE A 93 7.49 -18.53 2.63
CA PHE A 93 6.26 -17.78 2.82
C PHE A 93 5.38 -17.90 1.57
N ASN A 94 4.08 -18.01 1.78
CA ASN A 94 3.12 -18.06 0.68
C ASN A 94 2.92 -16.66 0.07
N LEU A 95 3.72 -16.34 -0.94
CA LEU A 95 3.66 -15.07 -1.68
C LEU A 95 3.22 -15.34 -3.13
N PRO A 96 1.91 -15.47 -3.40
CA PRO A 96 1.40 -15.79 -4.72
C PRO A 96 1.77 -14.69 -5.73
N LYS A 97 2.23 -15.09 -6.92
CA LYS A 97 2.57 -14.14 -7.99
C LYS A 97 1.38 -13.25 -8.39
N GLU A 98 0.17 -13.79 -8.30
CA GLU A 98 -1.07 -13.07 -8.60
C GLU A 98 -1.22 -11.83 -7.70
N GLN A 99 -0.84 -11.91 -6.43
CA GLN A 99 -0.88 -10.76 -5.52
C GLN A 99 0.22 -9.73 -5.85
N LEU A 100 1.40 -10.16 -6.25
CA LEU A 100 2.44 -9.23 -6.73
C LEU A 100 2.00 -8.52 -8.02
N LEU A 101 1.31 -9.22 -8.92
CA LEU A 101 0.74 -8.63 -10.13
C LEU A 101 -0.38 -7.63 -9.82
N GLU A 102 -1.24 -7.90 -8.82
CA GLU A 102 -2.28 -6.95 -8.39
C GLU A 102 -1.68 -5.62 -7.88
N ILE A 103 -0.53 -5.66 -7.19
CA ILE A 103 0.18 -4.43 -6.77
C ILE A 103 0.61 -3.63 -8.02
N ILE A 104 1.17 -4.28 -9.03
CA ILE A 104 1.56 -3.61 -10.29
C ILE A 104 0.33 -3.04 -11.00
N ASP A 105 -0.79 -3.79 -11.03
CA ASP A 105 -2.04 -3.32 -11.63
C ASP A 105 -2.62 -2.11 -10.88
N GLY A 106 -2.42 -2.04 -9.56
CA GLY A 106 -2.75 -0.87 -8.77
C GLY A 106 -1.94 0.37 -9.17
N MET A 107 -0.63 0.21 -9.39
CA MET A 107 0.22 1.30 -9.88
C MET A 107 -0.15 1.72 -11.31
N GLU A 108 -0.55 0.77 -12.16
CA GLU A 108 -1.01 1.11 -13.51
C GLU A 108 -2.31 1.93 -13.50
N MET A 109 -3.20 1.75 -12.50
CA MET A 109 -4.38 2.60 -12.34
C MET A 109 -4.01 4.08 -12.20
N ASP A 110 -2.92 4.41 -11.50
CA ASP A 110 -2.44 5.79 -11.34
C ASP A 110 -1.89 6.40 -12.64
N LEU A 111 -1.52 5.58 -13.63
CA LEU A 111 -1.16 6.05 -14.97
C LEU A 111 -2.37 6.27 -15.86
N GLN A 112 -3.44 5.49 -15.65
CA GLN A 112 -4.60 5.47 -16.54
C GLN A 112 -5.70 6.44 -16.12
N GLN A 113 -5.81 6.75 -14.82
CA GLN A 113 -6.89 7.58 -14.30
C GLN A 113 -6.43 8.49 -13.15
N THR A 114 -6.96 9.69 -13.13
CA THR A 114 -6.70 10.68 -12.08
C THR A 114 -7.95 10.96 -11.22
N ARG A 115 -9.04 10.25 -11.47
CA ARG A 115 -10.36 10.41 -10.85
C ARG A 115 -11.05 9.07 -10.68
N TYR A 116 -11.86 8.96 -9.63
CA TYR A 116 -12.70 7.80 -9.33
C TYR A 116 -14.16 8.23 -9.37
N LEU A 117 -15.02 7.50 -10.08
CA LEU A 117 -16.43 7.84 -10.21
C LEU A 117 -17.19 7.66 -8.89
N ASP A 118 -16.91 6.56 -8.21
CA ASP A 118 -17.55 6.11 -6.98
C ASP A 118 -16.55 5.42 -6.02
N PHE A 119 -17.02 5.13 -4.81
CA PHE A 119 -16.20 4.43 -3.82
C PHE A 119 -15.84 2.99 -4.26
N LYS A 120 -16.64 2.35 -5.08
CA LYS A 120 -16.35 1.00 -5.59
C LYS A 120 -15.06 1.01 -6.44
N GLY A 121 -14.92 1.99 -7.31
CA GLY A 121 -13.70 2.18 -8.11
C GLY A 121 -12.48 2.50 -7.23
N LEU A 122 -12.64 3.40 -6.26
CA LEU A 122 -11.59 3.73 -5.30
C LEU A 122 -11.21 2.53 -4.43
N SER A 123 -12.17 1.74 -3.97
CA SER A 123 -11.89 0.57 -3.13
C SER A 123 -11.08 -0.50 -3.85
N LEU A 124 -11.27 -0.66 -5.17
CA LEU A 124 -10.42 -1.56 -5.97
C LEU A 124 -8.95 -1.07 -6.00
N TYR A 125 -8.75 0.23 -6.16
CA TYR A 125 -7.41 0.83 -6.08
C TYR A 125 -6.79 0.57 -4.70
N CYS A 126 -7.48 0.95 -3.61
CA CYS A 126 -7.00 0.72 -2.24
C CYS A 126 -6.70 -0.75 -1.96
N TYR A 127 -7.54 -1.68 -2.46
CA TYR A 127 -7.28 -3.11 -2.37
C TYR A 127 -5.94 -3.47 -3.01
N ARG A 128 -5.70 -3.04 -4.24
CA ARG A 128 -4.52 -3.38 -5.03
C ARG A 128 -3.23 -2.83 -4.41
N VAL A 129 -3.23 -1.55 -4.02
CA VAL A 129 -2.00 -0.87 -3.55
C VAL A 129 -1.72 -1.06 -2.06
N ALA A 130 -2.72 -1.47 -1.25
CA ALA A 130 -2.54 -1.57 0.20
C ALA A 130 -3.08 -2.86 0.82
N SER A 131 -4.32 -3.29 0.51
CA SER A 131 -4.86 -4.52 1.12
C SER A 131 -4.07 -5.75 0.69
N VAL A 132 -3.67 -5.85 -0.57
CA VAL A 132 -2.83 -6.95 -1.07
C VAL A 132 -1.48 -6.98 -0.37
N VAL A 133 -0.86 -5.81 -0.15
CA VAL A 133 0.39 -5.71 0.63
C VAL A 133 0.17 -6.16 2.07
N GLY A 134 -0.95 -5.77 2.68
CA GLY A 134 -1.34 -6.23 4.02
C GLY A 134 -1.53 -7.74 4.11
N LEU A 135 -2.16 -8.37 3.11
CA LEU A 135 -2.34 -9.82 3.03
C LEU A 135 -0.99 -10.55 2.93
N LEU A 136 -0.09 -10.10 2.05
CA LEU A 136 1.26 -10.66 1.92
C LEU A 136 2.07 -10.48 3.21
N ALA A 137 1.96 -9.31 3.86
CA ALA A 137 2.61 -9.06 5.14
C ALA A 137 2.08 -9.98 6.25
N ALA A 138 0.76 -10.23 6.30
CA ALA A 138 0.17 -11.14 7.28
C ALA A 138 0.67 -12.59 7.09
N GLU A 139 0.85 -13.07 5.84
CA GLU A 139 1.47 -14.36 5.54
C GLU A 139 2.91 -14.43 6.07
N ILE A 140 3.71 -13.37 5.88
CA ILE A 140 5.08 -13.29 6.39
C ILE A 140 5.11 -13.28 7.91
N PHE A 141 4.22 -12.52 8.57
CA PHE A 141 4.14 -12.48 10.04
C PHE A 141 3.65 -13.81 10.63
N GLY A 142 2.93 -14.59 9.84
CA GLY A 142 2.33 -15.85 10.22
C GLY A 142 1.01 -15.68 10.97
N PHE A 143 0.06 -16.56 10.69
CA PHE A 143 -1.23 -16.63 11.39
C PHE A 143 -1.72 -18.09 11.42
N THR A 144 -2.62 -18.36 12.35
CA THR A 144 -3.26 -19.68 12.50
C THR A 144 -4.73 -19.66 12.13
N ASP A 145 -5.39 -18.50 12.28
CA ASP A 145 -6.80 -18.33 11.96
C ASP A 145 -6.95 -17.48 10.68
N ARG A 146 -7.68 -18.02 9.70
CA ARG A 146 -7.95 -17.34 8.41
C ARG A 146 -8.69 -16.01 8.56
N GLN A 147 -9.31 -15.73 9.70
CA GLN A 147 -9.91 -14.43 10.01
C GLN A 147 -8.87 -13.31 9.96
N THR A 148 -7.59 -13.64 10.23
CA THR A 148 -6.46 -12.69 10.12
C THR A 148 -6.29 -12.13 8.71
N GLN A 149 -6.70 -12.84 7.65
CA GLN A 149 -6.70 -12.30 6.29
C GLN A 149 -7.72 -11.15 6.13
N LYS A 150 -8.89 -11.24 6.78
CA LYS A 150 -9.88 -10.14 6.77
C LYS A 150 -9.36 -8.93 7.54
N TYR A 151 -8.73 -9.17 8.70
CA TYR A 151 -8.01 -8.12 9.43
C TYR A 151 -6.99 -7.42 8.56
N ALA A 152 -6.13 -8.18 7.88
CA ALA A 152 -5.07 -7.62 7.02
C ALA A 152 -5.63 -6.83 5.83
N HIS A 153 -6.71 -7.32 5.22
CA HIS A 153 -7.43 -6.63 4.16
C HIS A 153 -7.97 -5.28 4.63
N ASP A 154 -8.76 -5.28 5.73
CA ASP A 154 -9.42 -4.07 6.20
C ASP A 154 -8.43 -3.06 6.77
N LEU A 155 -7.33 -3.54 7.38
CA LEU A 155 -6.25 -2.69 7.84
C LEU A 155 -5.51 -2.00 6.68
N GLY A 156 -5.27 -2.72 5.57
CA GLY A 156 -4.71 -2.15 4.35
C GLY A 156 -5.63 -1.06 3.76
N MET A 157 -6.95 -1.32 3.73
CA MET A 157 -7.95 -0.30 3.34
C MET A 157 -7.86 0.94 4.21
N ALA A 158 -7.81 0.77 5.54
CA ALA A 158 -7.71 1.88 6.49
C ALA A 158 -6.45 2.71 6.27
N PHE A 159 -5.29 2.07 6.05
CA PHE A 159 -4.03 2.76 5.77
C PHE A 159 -4.11 3.60 4.50
N GLN A 160 -4.63 3.03 3.41
CA GLN A 160 -4.70 3.76 2.15
C GLN A 160 -5.70 4.91 2.19
N LEU A 161 -6.85 4.73 2.85
CA LEU A 161 -7.80 5.82 3.07
C LEU A 161 -7.19 6.94 3.92
N THR A 162 -6.40 6.61 4.94
CA THR A 162 -5.66 7.60 5.73
C THR A 162 -4.64 8.37 4.87
N ASN A 163 -3.90 7.67 3.99
CA ASN A 163 -2.98 8.32 3.06
C ASN A 163 -3.71 9.30 2.14
N ILE A 164 -4.83 8.88 1.55
CA ILE A 164 -5.64 9.73 0.66
C ILE A 164 -6.14 10.99 1.37
N ILE A 165 -6.54 10.90 2.63
CA ILE A 165 -6.96 12.06 3.42
C ILE A 165 -5.76 12.98 3.70
N ARG A 166 -4.64 12.40 4.15
CA ARG A 166 -3.42 13.14 4.49
C ARG A 166 -2.85 13.89 3.30
N ASP A 167 -2.83 13.23 2.16
CA ASP A 167 -2.06 13.67 0.99
C ASP A 167 -2.91 14.45 -0.03
N ILE A 168 -4.18 14.76 0.28
CA ILE A 168 -5.13 15.41 -0.64
C ILE A 168 -4.56 16.67 -1.32
N GLY A 169 -3.78 17.48 -0.59
CA GLY A 169 -3.16 18.70 -1.11
C GLY A 169 -1.97 18.39 -2.03
N GLU A 170 -1.20 17.33 -1.76
CA GLU A 170 -0.11 16.91 -2.61
C GLU A 170 -0.63 16.26 -3.90
N ASP A 171 -1.63 15.38 -3.79
CA ASP A 171 -2.29 14.75 -4.92
C ASP A 171 -2.94 15.77 -5.84
N ALA A 172 -3.58 16.80 -5.27
CA ALA A 172 -4.14 17.91 -6.03
C ALA A 172 -3.09 18.65 -6.87
N ARG A 173 -1.88 18.89 -6.33
CA ARG A 173 -0.76 19.51 -7.07
C ARG A 173 -0.29 18.65 -8.25
N ARG A 174 -0.44 17.33 -8.15
CA ARG A 174 -0.18 16.36 -9.23
C ARG A 174 -1.38 16.19 -10.16
N GLY A 175 -2.47 16.94 -9.97
CA GLY A 175 -3.70 16.86 -10.73
C GLY A 175 -4.56 15.63 -10.42
N ARG A 176 -4.29 14.91 -9.32
CA ARG A 176 -5.03 13.73 -8.88
C ARG A 176 -6.05 14.08 -7.79
N ILE A 177 -7.23 13.48 -7.86
CA ILE A 177 -8.23 13.50 -6.79
C ILE A 177 -8.75 12.08 -6.58
N TYR A 178 -8.39 11.46 -5.47
CA TYR A 178 -8.83 10.11 -5.11
C TYR A 178 -10.23 10.09 -4.50
N ILE A 179 -10.69 11.21 -3.91
CA ILE A 179 -12.06 11.32 -3.38
C ILE A 179 -13.07 11.09 -4.51
N PRO A 180 -14.03 10.15 -4.33
CA PRO A 180 -15.01 9.82 -5.36
C PRO A 180 -15.81 11.01 -5.87
N MET A 181 -16.04 11.06 -7.18
CA MET A 181 -16.74 12.17 -7.84
C MET A 181 -18.22 12.29 -7.41
N ASP A 182 -18.89 11.18 -7.13
CA ASP A 182 -20.25 11.16 -6.59
C ASP A 182 -20.30 11.74 -5.17
N GLU A 183 -19.27 11.51 -4.35
CA GLU A 183 -19.16 12.09 -3.01
C GLU A 183 -18.83 13.58 -3.05
N LEU A 184 -17.95 14.03 -3.97
CA LEU A 184 -17.75 15.45 -4.22
C LEU A 184 -19.07 16.14 -4.55
N LYS A 185 -19.89 15.52 -5.39
CA LYS A 185 -21.22 16.03 -5.73
C LYS A 185 -22.17 16.00 -4.54
N GLN A 186 -22.17 14.92 -3.76
CA GLN A 186 -23.02 14.77 -2.56
C GLN A 186 -22.79 15.89 -1.56
N PHE A 187 -21.53 16.28 -1.34
CA PHE A 187 -21.14 17.34 -0.41
C PHE A 187 -21.06 18.73 -1.07
N ASN A 188 -21.42 18.88 -2.34
CA ASN A 188 -21.30 20.12 -3.11
C ASN A 188 -19.90 20.74 -3.06
N VAL A 189 -18.86 19.91 -3.19
CA VAL A 189 -17.45 20.32 -3.29
C VAL A 189 -17.02 20.23 -4.76
N PRO A 190 -16.81 21.34 -5.48
CA PRO A 190 -16.27 21.28 -6.83
C PRO A 190 -14.84 20.70 -6.85
N ALA A 191 -14.54 19.85 -7.83
CA ALA A 191 -13.18 19.31 -8.01
C ALA A 191 -12.13 20.44 -8.13
N ALA A 192 -12.50 21.58 -8.72
CA ALA A 192 -11.65 22.76 -8.82
C ALA A 192 -11.28 23.35 -7.43
N ASP A 193 -12.15 23.24 -6.44
CA ASP A 193 -11.87 23.73 -5.08
C ASP A 193 -10.76 22.89 -4.43
N ILE A 194 -10.77 21.56 -4.64
CA ILE A 194 -9.68 20.68 -4.18
C ILE A 194 -8.37 21.01 -4.90
N LEU A 195 -8.39 21.12 -6.23
CA LEU A 195 -7.18 21.43 -7.03
C LEU A 195 -6.56 22.78 -6.68
N ASN A 196 -7.37 23.75 -6.21
CA ASN A 196 -6.92 25.07 -5.83
C ASN A 196 -6.71 25.22 -4.30
N GLY A 197 -6.84 24.16 -3.52
CA GLY A 197 -6.66 24.16 -2.07
C GLY A 197 -7.66 25.06 -1.34
N LYS A 198 -8.90 25.14 -1.83
CA LYS A 198 -9.92 26.02 -1.27
C LYS A 198 -10.70 25.33 -0.16
N TYR A 199 -10.66 25.91 1.02
CA TYR A 199 -11.41 25.45 2.19
C TYR A 199 -12.84 26.00 2.20
N SER A 200 -13.79 25.16 2.64
CA SER A 200 -15.20 25.52 2.86
C SER A 200 -15.82 24.58 3.89
N ASP A 201 -16.98 24.96 4.46
CA ASP A 201 -17.72 24.08 5.36
C ASP A 201 -18.12 22.77 4.68
N ASN A 202 -18.45 22.82 3.38
CA ASN A 202 -18.73 21.63 2.59
C ASN A 202 -17.50 20.71 2.46
N PHE A 203 -16.31 21.28 2.25
CA PHE A 203 -15.07 20.51 2.21
C PHE A 203 -14.78 19.87 3.58
N THR A 204 -14.98 20.60 4.67
CA THR A 204 -14.83 20.06 6.02
C THR A 204 -15.78 18.90 6.27
N ALA A 205 -17.06 19.04 5.88
CA ALA A 205 -18.05 17.95 6.00
C ALA A 205 -17.68 16.71 5.14
N LEU A 206 -17.15 16.91 3.94
CA LEU A 206 -16.63 15.84 3.08
C LEU A 206 -15.45 15.13 3.75
N MET A 207 -14.49 15.86 4.30
CA MET A 207 -13.33 15.27 4.95
C MET A 207 -13.70 14.53 6.23
N GLN A 208 -14.65 15.04 7.00
CA GLN A 208 -15.21 14.32 8.16
C GLN A 208 -15.83 12.98 7.73
N PHE A 209 -16.57 12.94 6.62
CA PHE A 209 -17.12 11.70 6.06
C PHE A 209 -16.03 10.72 5.64
N GLN A 210 -14.93 11.18 5.02
CA GLN A 210 -13.78 10.33 4.68
C GLN A 210 -13.09 9.78 5.94
N TYR A 211 -12.90 10.63 6.96
CA TYR A 211 -12.34 10.26 8.26
C TYR A 211 -13.15 9.12 8.90
N GLU A 212 -14.49 9.29 8.99
CA GLU A 212 -15.37 8.27 9.58
C GLU A 212 -15.31 6.93 8.82
N ARG A 213 -15.15 6.99 7.50
CA ARG A 213 -14.95 5.78 6.68
C ARG A 213 -13.64 5.09 7.04
N ALA A 214 -12.53 5.82 7.14
CA ALA A 214 -11.24 5.25 7.51
C ALA A 214 -11.28 4.64 8.92
N GLU A 215 -11.84 5.35 9.90
CA GLU A 215 -12.06 4.83 11.26
C GLU A 215 -12.85 3.54 11.28
N LYS A 216 -13.93 3.47 10.50
CA LYS A 216 -14.74 2.24 10.40
C LYS A 216 -13.93 1.05 9.89
N TYR A 217 -13.01 1.24 8.95
CA TYR A 217 -12.12 0.17 8.49
C TYR A 217 -11.12 -0.25 9.58
N TYR A 218 -10.58 0.68 10.40
CA TYR A 218 -9.77 0.31 11.57
C TYR A 218 -10.58 -0.51 12.58
N GLU A 219 -11.79 -0.08 12.92
CA GLU A 219 -12.66 -0.80 13.84
C GLU A 219 -12.97 -2.22 13.36
N GLN A 220 -13.33 -2.36 12.07
CA GLN A 220 -13.58 -3.65 11.44
C GLN A 220 -12.34 -4.55 11.47
N ALA A 221 -11.17 -4.02 11.12
CA ALA A 221 -9.92 -4.75 11.18
C ALA A 221 -9.66 -5.29 12.60
N PHE A 222 -9.71 -4.43 13.62
CA PHE A 222 -9.43 -4.86 14.99
C PHE A 222 -10.45 -5.87 15.53
N ALA A 223 -11.73 -5.75 15.15
CA ALA A 223 -12.77 -6.71 15.52
C ALA A 223 -12.55 -8.10 14.89
N GLN A 224 -11.87 -8.16 13.74
CA GLN A 224 -11.59 -9.39 13.01
C GLN A 224 -10.28 -10.06 13.40
N LEU A 225 -9.37 -9.38 14.13
CA LEU A 225 -8.08 -9.95 14.52
C LEU A 225 -8.24 -11.00 15.63
N PRO A 226 -8.02 -12.30 15.36
CA PRO A 226 -8.11 -13.34 16.36
C PRO A 226 -7.10 -13.15 17.48
N ALA A 227 -7.49 -13.44 18.72
CA ALA A 227 -6.62 -13.30 19.88
C ALA A 227 -5.33 -14.13 19.76
N VAL A 228 -5.43 -15.31 19.14
CA VAL A 228 -4.30 -16.23 18.92
C VAL A 228 -3.22 -15.63 18.02
N ASP A 229 -3.60 -14.77 17.05
CA ASP A 229 -2.67 -14.20 16.08
C ASP A 229 -2.18 -12.78 16.44
N ARG A 230 -2.72 -12.16 17.52
CA ARG A 230 -2.31 -10.81 17.93
C ARG A 230 -0.81 -10.64 18.14
N LYS A 231 -0.13 -11.70 18.61
CA LYS A 231 1.32 -11.65 18.84
C LYS A 231 2.10 -11.63 17.54
N SER A 232 1.75 -12.48 16.58
CA SER A 232 2.41 -12.54 15.27
C SER A 232 2.12 -11.28 14.45
N GLN A 233 0.91 -10.75 14.52
CA GLN A 233 0.47 -9.54 13.81
C GLN A 233 0.86 -8.22 14.51
N ARG A 234 1.76 -8.27 15.53
CA ARG A 234 2.23 -7.06 16.24
C ARG A 234 2.77 -5.96 15.32
N PRO A 235 3.52 -6.23 14.22
CA PRO A 235 3.96 -5.16 13.33
C PRO A 235 2.81 -4.39 12.71
N GLY A 236 1.76 -5.07 12.26
CA GLY A 236 0.54 -4.42 11.76
C GLY A 236 -0.17 -3.59 12.81
N LEU A 237 -0.20 -4.05 14.07
CA LEU A 237 -0.79 -3.29 15.19
C LEU A 237 0.03 -2.03 15.52
N ILE A 238 1.37 -2.09 15.45
CA ILE A 238 2.24 -0.93 15.63
C ILE A 238 1.99 0.11 14.54
N MET A 239 1.94 -0.34 13.27
CA MET A 239 1.59 0.53 12.15
C MET A 239 0.22 1.19 12.35
N ALA A 240 -0.78 0.40 12.75
CA ALA A 240 -2.13 0.91 12.98
C ALA A 240 -2.16 1.99 14.07
N ALA A 241 -1.40 1.84 15.14
CA ALA A 241 -1.30 2.86 16.19
C ALA A 241 -0.73 4.18 15.64
N ILE A 242 0.34 4.10 14.83
CA ILE A 242 0.97 5.28 14.21
C ILE A 242 -0.01 5.95 13.23
N TYR A 243 -0.62 5.17 12.33
CA TYR A 243 -1.51 5.71 11.30
C TYR A 243 -2.81 6.30 11.87
N ARG A 244 -3.34 5.71 12.95
CA ARG A 244 -4.50 6.30 13.65
C ARG A 244 -4.14 7.64 14.30
N THR A 245 -2.94 7.77 14.88
CA THR A 245 -2.48 9.06 15.38
C THR A 245 -2.42 10.10 14.24
N VAL A 246 -1.89 9.70 13.06
CA VAL A 246 -1.90 10.58 11.87
C VAL A 246 -3.32 10.95 11.46
N LEU A 247 -4.24 9.98 11.42
CA LEU A 247 -5.63 10.23 11.07
C LEU A 247 -6.32 11.18 12.04
N ASP A 248 -6.03 11.05 13.36
CA ASP A 248 -6.58 11.93 14.39
C ASP A 248 -6.03 13.36 14.32
N GLU A 249 -4.76 13.53 13.92
CA GLU A 249 -4.12 14.86 13.76
C GLU A 249 -4.62 15.65 12.54
N ILE A 250 -5.15 14.98 11.54
CA ILE A 250 -5.71 15.63 10.33
C ILE A 250 -7.22 15.88 10.42
N LYS A 251 -7.85 15.54 11.54
CA LYS A 251 -9.25 15.81 11.83
C LYS A 251 -9.47 17.28 12.19
#